data_27b4b4ace416bd56cbd60a985fff070b
#
_entry.id   27b4b4ace416bd56cbd60a985fff070b
#
_cell.length_a   1.000
_cell.length_b   1.000
_cell.length_c   1.000
_cell.angle_alpha   90.00
_cell.angle_beta   90.00
_cell.angle_gamma   90.00
#
_symmetry.space_group_name_H-M   'P 1'
#
loop_
_entity.id
_entity.type
_entity.pdbx_description
1 polymer ?
#
loop_
_entity_poly.entity_id
_entity_poly.type
_entity_poly.pdbx_seq_one_letter_code
_entity_poly.pdbx_strand_id
1 'polypeptide(L)'
;MIDIHCHILADVDDGPKSRDVSEAMCRMAAADGIEHIVATPHANERYPYDRKFLNAELAQLQQRVGTAPRLSLGCDFHLSYENFQQVLRTPELYTIDGGHYLLVELSN
;
A
#
# COMPACT_ATOMS: atom_id res chain seq x y z
N MET A 1 2.74 16.45 5.67
CA MET A 1 3.62 15.58 4.85
C MET A 1 2.83 14.36 4.40
N ILE A 2 3.07 13.91 3.18
CA ILE A 2 2.44 12.72 2.61
C ILE A 2 3.53 11.70 2.32
N ASP A 3 3.36 10.47 2.80
CA ASP A 3 4.24 9.34 2.50
C ASP A 3 3.61 8.52 1.37
N ILE A 4 4.27 8.44 0.22
CA ILE A 4 3.75 7.75 -0.96
C ILE A 4 4.34 6.36 -1.19
N HIS A 5 5.21 5.89 -0.29
CA HIS A 5 5.82 4.56 -0.39
C HIS A 5 5.98 3.96 1.01
N CYS A 6 5.02 3.15 1.43
CA CYS A 6 5.01 2.58 2.77
C CYS A 6 4.36 1.19 2.79
N HIS A 7 5.09 0.21 3.32
CA HIS A 7 4.58 -1.15 3.54
C HIS A 7 3.93 -1.22 4.91
N ILE A 8 2.74 -0.62 5.04
CA ILE A 8 2.06 -0.42 6.32
C ILE A 8 1.04 -1.51 6.66
N LEU A 9 0.59 -2.30 5.66
CA LEU A 9 -0.42 -3.32 5.89
C LEU A 9 0.18 -4.58 6.51
N ALA A 10 -0.53 -5.13 7.50
CA ALA A 10 -0.05 -6.27 8.27
C ALA A 10 -0.20 -7.59 7.50
N ASP A 11 0.85 -8.41 7.54
CA ASP A 11 0.86 -9.79 7.06
C ASP A 11 0.46 -9.95 5.59
N VAL A 12 0.80 -8.96 4.76
CA VAL A 12 0.55 -9.02 3.30
C VAL A 12 1.84 -9.16 2.50
N ASP A 13 2.96 -8.70 3.05
CA ASP A 13 4.27 -8.77 2.42
C ASP A 13 5.39 -8.78 3.48
N ASP A 14 6.54 -8.20 3.19
CA ASP A 14 7.66 -8.10 4.11
C ASP A 14 7.56 -6.93 5.11
N GLY A 15 6.42 -6.29 5.17
CA GLY A 15 6.14 -5.22 6.13
C GLY A 15 5.78 -5.76 7.53
N PRO A 16 4.90 -5.07 8.27
CA PRO A 16 4.53 -5.48 9.64
C PRO A 16 3.92 -6.88 9.68
N LYS A 17 4.18 -7.61 10.77
CA LYS A 17 3.70 -8.98 10.94
C LYS A 17 2.36 -9.06 11.65
N SER A 18 1.91 -7.97 12.26
CA SER A 18 0.64 -7.92 12.99
C SER A 18 -0.06 -6.58 12.80
N ARG A 19 -1.37 -6.59 13.03
CA ARG A 19 -2.18 -5.36 13.00
C ARG A 19 -1.77 -4.37 14.10
N ASP A 20 -1.31 -4.85 15.24
CA ASP A 20 -0.84 -3.99 16.33
C ASP A 20 0.43 -3.23 15.92
N VAL A 21 1.37 -3.89 15.24
CA VAL A 21 2.57 -3.24 14.72
C VAL A 21 2.19 -2.21 13.65
N SER A 22 1.29 -2.58 12.75
CA SER A 22 0.79 -1.71 11.70
C SER A 22 0.17 -0.43 12.28
N GLU A 23 -0.68 -0.56 13.29
CA GLU A 23 -1.28 0.57 14.00
C GLU A 23 -0.24 1.44 14.68
N ALA A 24 0.74 0.83 15.34
CA ALA A 24 1.83 1.56 16.00
C ALA A 24 2.65 2.38 14.99
N MET A 25 2.93 1.82 13.81
CA MET A 25 3.62 2.53 12.72
C MET A 25 2.81 3.74 12.25
N CYS A 26 1.51 3.60 12.09
CA CYS A 26 0.61 4.71 11.72
C CYS A 26 0.64 5.83 12.78
N ARG A 27 0.54 5.47 14.05
CA ARG A 27 0.55 6.46 15.14
C ARG A 27 1.88 7.19 15.23
N MET A 28 2.98 6.48 15.04
CA MET A 28 4.31 7.07 15.00
C MET A 28 4.44 8.05 13.83
N ALA A 29 3.97 7.67 12.66
CA ALA A 29 3.98 8.53 11.47
C ALA A 29 3.16 9.81 11.70
N ALA A 30 1.96 9.68 12.26
CA ALA A 30 1.11 10.83 12.57
C ALA A 30 1.77 11.77 13.58
N ALA A 31 2.41 11.22 14.62
CA ALA A 31 3.14 12.02 15.62
C ALA A 31 4.33 12.76 15.00
N ASP A 32 4.90 12.22 13.93
CA ASP A 32 6.03 12.82 13.20
C ASP A 32 5.57 13.77 12.08
N GLY A 33 4.28 14.07 11.99
CA GLY A 33 3.74 15.06 11.05
C GLY A 33 3.28 14.51 9.71
N ILE A 34 3.18 13.19 9.57
CA ILE A 34 2.65 12.57 8.33
C ILE A 34 1.12 12.55 8.42
N GLU A 35 0.48 13.26 7.52
CA GLU A 35 -0.97 13.42 7.48
C GLU A 35 -1.65 12.35 6.62
N HIS A 36 -0.93 11.81 5.65
CA HIS A 36 -1.46 10.85 4.69
C HIS A 36 -0.39 9.83 4.34
N ILE A 37 -0.74 8.54 4.44
CA ILE A 37 0.12 7.42 4.03
C ILE A 37 -0.55 6.71 2.87
N VAL A 38 0.18 6.53 1.77
CA VAL A 38 -0.22 5.62 0.70
C VAL A 38 0.39 4.26 1.01
N ALA A 39 -0.45 3.28 1.35
CA ALA A 39 -0.02 1.91 1.52
C ALA A 39 0.35 1.33 0.15
N THR A 40 1.59 0.88 0.00
CA THR A 40 2.10 0.34 -1.26
C THR A 40 2.65 -1.06 -1.05
N PRO A 41 1.78 -2.07 -0.82
CA PRO A 41 2.24 -3.44 -0.72
C PRO A 41 2.85 -3.91 -2.04
N HIS A 42 3.76 -4.87 -1.96
CA HIS A 42 4.39 -5.46 -3.14
C HIS A 42 3.39 -6.10 -4.09
N ALA A 43 3.68 -6.02 -5.38
CA ALA A 43 3.01 -6.78 -6.43
C ALA A 43 4.08 -7.49 -7.27
N ASN A 44 4.46 -8.70 -6.87
CA ASN A 44 5.47 -9.51 -7.54
C ASN A 44 5.12 -11.00 -7.39
N GLU A 45 5.99 -11.89 -7.86
CA GLU A 45 5.76 -13.33 -7.79
C GLU A 45 5.64 -13.85 -6.36
N ARG A 46 6.43 -13.28 -5.44
CA ARG A 46 6.44 -13.69 -4.03
C ARG A 46 5.21 -13.20 -3.30
N TYR A 47 4.72 -12.01 -3.64
CA TYR A 47 3.59 -11.35 -2.98
C TYR A 47 2.53 -10.97 -4.02
N PRO A 48 1.58 -11.87 -4.31
CA PRO A 48 0.49 -11.57 -5.23
C PRO A 48 -0.35 -10.40 -4.73
N TYR A 49 -0.76 -9.54 -5.64
CA TYR A 49 -1.51 -8.33 -5.33
C TYR A 49 -3.01 -8.56 -5.58
N ASP A 50 -3.81 -8.54 -4.53
CA ASP A 50 -5.27 -8.63 -4.59
C ASP A 50 -5.88 -7.34 -4.04
N ARG A 51 -6.29 -6.45 -4.90
CA ARG A 51 -6.79 -5.12 -4.54
C ARG A 51 -8.00 -5.18 -3.62
N LYS A 52 -8.92 -6.10 -3.85
CA LYS A 52 -10.12 -6.24 -3.04
C LYS A 52 -9.77 -6.62 -1.60
N PHE A 53 -8.91 -7.60 -1.43
CA PHE A 53 -8.42 -8.01 -0.12
C PHE A 53 -7.65 -6.89 0.57
N LEU A 54 -6.76 -6.24 -0.15
CA LEU A 54 -5.93 -5.15 0.39
C LEU A 54 -6.75 -3.93 0.79
N ASN A 55 -7.79 -3.59 0.02
CA ASN A 55 -8.72 -2.52 0.40
C ASN A 55 -9.45 -2.84 1.69
N ALA A 56 -9.85 -4.09 1.90
CA ALA A 56 -10.49 -4.50 3.15
C ALA A 56 -9.54 -4.38 4.34
N GLU A 57 -8.28 -4.80 4.18
CA GLU A 57 -7.26 -4.64 5.22
C GLU A 57 -6.97 -3.16 5.52
N LEU A 58 -6.90 -2.34 4.48
CA LEU A 58 -6.70 -0.89 4.64
C LEU A 58 -7.85 -0.24 5.42
N ALA A 59 -9.08 -0.62 5.12
CA ALA A 59 -10.27 -0.10 5.80
C ALA A 59 -10.25 -0.46 7.30
N GLN A 60 -9.84 -1.67 7.63
CA GLN A 60 -9.72 -2.10 9.03
C GLN A 60 -8.63 -1.29 9.76
N LEU A 61 -7.49 -1.08 9.12
CA LEU A 61 -6.42 -0.27 9.71
C LEU A 61 -6.86 1.18 9.90
N GLN A 62 -7.53 1.77 8.91
CA GLN A 62 -8.06 3.14 9.01
C GLN A 62 -9.02 3.27 10.19
N GLN A 63 -9.88 2.27 10.39
CA GLN A 63 -10.81 2.26 11.51
C GLN A 63 -10.09 2.23 12.86
N ARG A 64 -9.00 1.48 12.97
CA ARG A 64 -8.19 1.39 14.19
C ARG A 64 -7.47 2.70 14.52
N VAL A 65 -6.92 3.39 13.50
CA VAL A 65 -6.17 4.63 13.73
C VAL A 65 -7.04 5.88 13.77
N GLY A 66 -8.29 5.79 13.36
CA GLY A 66 -9.21 6.93 13.35
C GLY A 66 -8.98 7.83 12.16
N THR A 67 -8.83 9.14 12.40
CA THR A 67 -8.76 10.15 11.33
C THR A 67 -7.34 10.54 10.93
N ALA A 68 -6.33 10.14 11.69
CA ALA A 68 -4.93 10.49 11.42
C ALA A 68 -3.99 9.31 11.68
N PRO A 69 -3.15 8.95 10.70
CA PRO A 69 -3.09 9.51 9.35
C PRO A 69 -4.22 9.00 8.46
N ARG A 70 -4.54 9.73 7.40
CA ARG A 70 -5.40 9.21 6.34
C ARG A 70 -4.66 8.17 5.53
N LEU A 71 -5.32 7.07 5.16
CA LEU A 71 -4.71 5.97 4.43
C LEU A 71 -5.32 5.85 3.04
N SER A 72 -4.46 5.60 2.05
CA SER A 72 -4.86 5.27 0.68
C SER A 72 -4.15 4.01 0.24
N LEU A 73 -4.64 3.35 -0.79
CA LEU A 73 -4.01 2.16 -1.35
C LEU A 73 -3.37 2.47 -2.71
N GLY A 74 -2.14 2.09 -2.86
CA GLY A 74 -1.41 2.02 -4.11
C GLY A 74 -0.76 0.64 -4.21
N CYS A 75 0.41 0.59 -4.80
CA CYS A 75 1.12 -0.66 -5.06
C CYS A 75 2.61 -0.36 -5.21
N ASP A 76 3.46 -1.17 -4.61
CA ASP A 76 4.87 -1.24 -4.98
C ASP A 76 4.97 -2.19 -6.16
N PHE A 77 4.81 -1.63 -7.35
CA PHE A 77 4.62 -2.36 -8.59
C PHE A 77 5.97 -2.79 -9.17
N HIS A 78 6.26 -4.09 -9.11
CA HIS A 78 7.47 -4.62 -9.72
C HIS A 78 7.35 -4.61 -11.24
N LEU A 79 8.27 -3.95 -11.92
CA LEU A 79 8.27 -3.85 -13.38
C LEU A 79 8.79 -5.14 -14.00
N SER A 80 7.90 -6.08 -14.27
CA SER A 80 8.14 -7.30 -15.01
C SER A 80 7.25 -7.35 -16.25
N TYR A 81 7.56 -8.24 -17.17
CA TYR A 81 6.75 -8.40 -18.40
C TYR A 81 5.30 -8.76 -18.05
N GLU A 82 5.11 -9.70 -17.13
CA GLU A 82 3.79 -10.16 -16.70
C GLU A 82 2.99 -9.04 -16.03
N ASN A 83 3.61 -8.33 -15.10
CA ASN A 83 2.98 -7.21 -14.41
C ASN A 83 2.64 -6.08 -15.38
N PHE A 84 3.53 -5.81 -16.33
CA PHE A 84 3.28 -4.79 -17.36
C PHE A 84 2.04 -5.13 -18.19
N GLN A 85 1.86 -6.39 -18.58
CA GLN A 85 0.66 -6.83 -19.29
C GLN A 85 -0.60 -6.65 -18.44
N GLN A 86 -0.53 -6.94 -17.15
CA GLN A 86 -1.65 -6.77 -16.24
C GLN A 86 -2.04 -5.29 -16.06
N VAL A 87 -1.07 -4.42 -15.87
CA VAL A 87 -1.34 -2.99 -15.66
C VAL A 87 -1.94 -2.33 -16.91
N LEU A 88 -1.57 -2.79 -18.10
CA LEU A 88 -2.17 -2.29 -19.34
C LEU A 88 -3.66 -2.66 -19.45
N ARG A 89 -4.06 -3.79 -18.91
CA ARG A 89 -5.46 -4.26 -18.95
C ARG A 89 -6.33 -3.58 -17.90
N THR A 90 -5.82 -3.45 -16.68
CA THR A 90 -6.57 -2.97 -15.53
C THR A 90 -5.72 -2.02 -14.67
N PRO A 91 -5.33 -0.84 -15.22
CA PRO A 91 -4.43 0.06 -14.50
C PRO A 91 -4.98 0.52 -13.15
N GLU A 92 -6.29 0.68 -13.03
CA GLU A 92 -6.97 1.12 -11.81
C GLU A 92 -6.78 0.18 -10.62
N LEU A 93 -6.38 -1.08 -10.86
CA LEU A 93 -6.10 -2.02 -9.77
C LEU A 93 -4.76 -1.74 -9.09
N TYR A 94 -3.85 -1.03 -9.73
CA TYR A 94 -2.46 -0.85 -9.27
C TYR A 94 -2.12 0.59 -8.94
N THR A 95 -2.85 1.55 -9.50
CA THR A 95 -2.58 2.96 -9.31
C THR A 95 -3.02 3.44 -7.92
N ILE A 96 -2.40 4.52 -7.45
CA ILE A 96 -2.73 5.14 -6.16
C ILE A 96 -4.19 5.60 -6.19
N ASP A 97 -5.02 5.07 -5.31
CA ASP A 97 -6.46 5.32 -5.22
C ASP A 97 -7.22 5.07 -6.54
N GLY A 98 -6.69 4.22 -7.43
CA GLY A 98 -7.27 4.00 -8.74
C GLY A 98 -7.15 5.22 -9.68
N GLY A 99 -6.28 6.16 -9.35
CA GLY A 99 -6.09 7.43 -10.08
C GLY A 99 -5.05 7.32 -11.19
N HIS A 100 -4.21 8.35 -11.32
CA HIS A 100 -3.29 8.51 -12.45
C HIS A 100 -1.83 8.17 -12.16
N TYR A 101 -1.47 7.82 -10.93
CA TYR A 101 -0.08 7.59 -10.52
C TYR A 101 0.16 6.15 -10.13
N LEU A 102 1.27 5.60 -10.63
CA LEU A 102 1.73 4.25 -10.30
C LEU A 102 3.14 4.36 -9.72
N LEU A 103 3.35 3.77 -8.53
CA LEU A 103 4.68 3.62 -7.97
C LEU A 103 5.32 2.38 -8.59
N VAL A 104 6.50 2.52 -9.16
CA VAL A 104 7.19 1.44 -9.88
C VAL A 104 8.51 1.11 -9.20
N GLU A 105 8.72 -0.18 -8.95
CA GLU A 105 9.98 -0.72 -8.48
C GLU A 105 10.73 -1.38 -9.63
N LEU A 106 11.98 -1.01 -9.81
CA LEU A 106 12.84 -1.58 -10.85
C LEU A 106 13.73 -2.66 -10.25
N SER A 107 13.96 -3.72 -11.03
CA SER A 107 14.93 -4.75 -10.66
C SER A 107 16.35 -4.21 -10.75
N ASN A 108 17.19 -4.67 -9.83
CA ASN A 108 18.63 -4.38 -9.87
C ASN A 108 19.35 -5.28 -10.89
#